data_bdaebda9571edc595cde9c486904fef9
#
_entry.id   bdaebda9571edc595cde9c486904fef9
#
_cell.length_a   1.000
_cell.length_b   1.000
_cell.length_c   1.000
_cell.angle_alpha   90.00
_cell.angle_beta   90.00
_cell.angle_gamma   90.00
#
_symmetry.space_group_name_H-M   'P 1'
#
loop_
_entity.id
_entity.type
_entity.pdbx_description
1 polymer ?
#
loop_
_entity_poly.entity_id
_entity_poly.type
_entity_poly.pdbx_seq_one_letter_code
_entity_poly.pdbx_strand_id
1 'polypeptide(L)'
;MGAANRYRALLDQVISRQAALIAKWQLVGFIHGVMNTDNMSIAGETIDYGPCAFMDLYHPRTVYSSIDQKGRYAYGNQPQIAQWNLVRLAATLLPLLAEDNDAAVKEAQEAIDEFAKAFGTAYAAGLSRKLGLFQPRPDDLSLAQDLFERMVPNGADFTLVFRRLCDAAAGPEGDPGVRTLFADPGAFDGWAARWRHRLAEEGEESTERRSAMRAANPAFIPRNHLVEETIIAAVNDGDFSPFEGLLSVLSEPYEDQPAFKRYVDPPRPDQVVQQTFCGT
;
A
#
# COMPACT_ATOMS: atom_id res chain seq x y z
N MET A 1 -27.48 26.34 18.88
CA MET A 1 -26.51 25.53 18.12
C MET A 1 -27.14 25.20 16.80
N GLY A 2 -26.64 25.74 15.68
CA GLY A 2 -27.13 25.41 14.34
C GLY A 2 -26.96 23.93 14.07
N ALA A 3 -27.89 23.32 13.36
CA ALA A 3 -27.77 21.94 12.91
C ALA A 3 -26.47 21.80 12.12
N ALA A 4 -25.67 20.77 12.45
CA ALA A 4 -24.41 20.50 11.72
C ALA A 4 -24.73 20.36 10.22
N ASN A 5 -23.95 21.05 9.36
CA ASN A 5 -24.12 20.98 7.93
C ASN A 5 -23.87 19.54 7.44
N ARG A 6 -24.93 18.87 6.97
CA ARG A 6 -24.85 17.47 6.52
C ARG A 6 -23.91 17.26 5.31
N TYR A 7 -23.72 18.29 4.51
CA TYR A 7 -22.83 18.22 3.33
C TYR A 7 -21.36 18.37 3.74
N ARG A 8 -21.08 19.18 4.77
CA ARG A 8 -19.76 19.21 5.39
C ARG A 8 -19.45 17.86 6.04
N ALA A 9 -20.39 17.29 6.77
CA ALA A 9 -20.20 15.95 7.38
C ALA A 9 -19.98 14.85 6.32
N LEU A 10 -20.66 14.93 5.17
CA LEU A 10 -20.41 14.03 4.04
C LEU A 10 -18.96 14.18 3.53
N LEU A 11 -18.51 15.40 3.28
CA LEU A 11 -17.15 15.68 2.81
C LEU A 11 -16.10 15.15 3.79
N ASP A 12 -16.26 15.43 5.09
CA ASP A 12 -15.36 14.96 6.15
C ASP A 12 -15.28 13.42 6.19
N GLN A 13 -16.41 12.72 6.04
CA GLN A 13 -16.45 11.26 5.99
C GLN A 13 -15.75 10.70 4.74
N VAL A 14 -15.97 11.29 3.57
CA VAL A 14 -15.31 10.87 2.34
C VAL A 14 -13.79 11.06 2.45
N ILE A 15 -13.34 12.20 2.98
CA ILE A 15 -11.92 12.49 3.24
C ILE A 15 -11.32 11.42 4.15
N SER A 16 -11.96 11.11 5.27
CA SER A 16 -11.48 10.10 6.22
C SER A 16 -11.38 8.70 5.60
N ARG A 17 -12.40 8.28 4.84
CA ARG A 17 -12.42 6.98 4.14
C ARG A 17 -11.33 6.89 3.08
N GLN A 18 -11.17 7.94 2.28
CA GLN A 18 -10.11 7.99 1.25
C GLN A 18 -8.72 7.99 1.86
N ALA A 19 -8.49 8.74 2.93
CA ALA A 19 -7.22 8.72 3.65
C ALA A 19 -6.86 7.30 4.14
N ALA A 20 -7.83 6.59 4.73
CA ALA A 20 -7.64 5.22 5.19
C ALA A 20 -7.41 4.23 4.03
N LEU A 21 -8.14 4.37 2.91
CA LEU A 21 -7.99 3.52 1.72
C LEU A 21 -6.61 3.68 1.10
N ILE A 22 -6.19 4.93 0.85
CA ILE A 22 -4.89 5.21 0.23
C ILE A 22 -3.74 4.75 1.14
N ALA A 23 -3.87 4.90 2.46
CA ALA A 23 -2.88 4.35 3.39
C ALA A 23 -2.76 2.82 3.25
N LYS A 24 -3.88 2.09 3.10
CA LYS A 24 -3.84 0.64 2.85
C LYS A 24 -3.15 0.30 1.53
N TRP A 25 -3.44 1.03 0.43
CA TRP A 25 -2.75 0.82 -0.85
C TRP A 25 -1.23 0.96 -0.70
N GLN A 26 -0.79 2.03 -0.05
CA GLN A 26 0.64 2.24 0.21
C GLN A 26 1.26 1.12 1.06
N LEU A 27 0.54 0.58 2.04
CA LEU A 27 1.04 -0.45 2.95
C LEU A 27 1.17 -1.83 2.31
N VAL A 28 0.47 -2.11 1.21
CA VAL A 28 0.54 -3.40 0.50
C VAL A 28 1.20 -3.31 -0.88
N GLY A 29 1.70 -2.13 -1.27
CA GLY A 29 2.35 -1.95 -2.56
C GLY A 29 1.40 -1.90 -3.75
N PHE A 30 0.12 -1.60 -3.53
CA PHE A 30 -0.89 -1.49 -4.58
C PHE A 30 -0.77 -0.17 -5.34
N ILE A 31 -0.82 -0.25 -6.65
CA ILE A 31 -0.82 0.89 -7.57
C ILE A 31 -2.09 0.82 -8.42
N HIS A 32 -2.97 1.80 -8.25
CA HIS A 32 -4.24 1.84 -8.97
C HIS A 32 -4.07 2.09 -10.47
N GLY A 33 -3.16 2.99 -10.83
CA GLY A 33 -2.77 3.27 -12.21
C GLY A 33 -3.67 4.22 -12.99
N VAL A 34 -4.91 4.53 -12.53
CA VAL A 34 -5.83 5.46 -13.19
C VAL A 34 -6.78 6.13 -12.18
N MET A 35 -6.22 6.99 -11.33
CA MET A 35 -6.97 7.68 -10.26
C MET A 35 -7.65 8.96 -10.77
N ASN A 36 -8.48 8.84 -11.80
CA ASN A 36 -9.39 9.91 -12.22
C ASN A 36 -10.50 10.10 -11.18
N THR A 37 -11.23 11.22 -11.25
CA THR A 37 -12.32 11.52 -10.31
C THR A 37 -13.46 10.51 -10.33
N ASP A 38 -13.73 9.91 -11.47
CA ASP A 38 -14.73 8.86 -11.70
C ASP A 38 -14.29 7.47 -11.16
N ASN A 39 -12.99 7.29 -10.91
CA ASN A 39 -12.41 6.06 -10.36
C ASN A 39 -12.15 6.13 -8.85
N MET A 40 -12.66 7.15 -8.17
CA MET A 40 -12.51 7.34 -6.72
C MET A 40 -13.89 7.29 -6.04
N SER A 41 -14.24 6.12 -5.48
CA SER A 41 -15.52 5.92 -4.80
C SER A 41 -15.62 6.71 -3.50
N ILE A 42 -16.72 7.45 -3.31
CA ILE A 42 -17.01 8.14 -2.03
C ILE A 42 -17.23 7.17 -0.86
N ALA A 43 -17.47 5.89 -1.14
CA ALA A 43 -17.54 4.84 -0.13
C ALA A 43 -16.19 4.53 0.51
N GLY A 44 -15.07 4.94 -0.12
CA GLY A 44 -13.72 4.58 0.32
C GLY A 44 -13.36 3.14 0.00
N GLU A 45 -13.86 2.65 -1.14
CA GLU A 45 -13.59 1.32 -1.69
C GLU A 45 -12.85 1.45 -3.02
N THR A 46 -11.99 0.48 -3.31
CA THR A 46 -11.29 0.42 -4.60
C THR A 46 -12.27 -0.02 -5.68
N ILE A 47 -12.32 0.72 -6.79
CA ILE A 47 -13.09 0.41 -7.99
C ILE A 47 -12.18 0.55 -9.21
N ASP A 48 -12.63 0.07 -10.37
CA ASP A 48 -11.90 0.16 -11.64
C ASP A 48 -10.47 -0.40 -11.56
N TYR A 49 -10.39 -1.72 -11.49
CA TYR A 49 -9.13 -2.46 -11.38
C TYR A 49 -8.38 -2.61 -12.72
N GLY A 50 -8.73 -1.85 -13.76
CA GLY A 50 -8.19 -1.98 -15.12
C GLY A 50 -6.66 -2.08 -15.16
N PRO A 51 -5.89 -0.96 -15.01
CA PRO A 51 -4.43 -1.00 -15.11
C PRO A 51 -3.74 -1.18 -13.76
N CYS A 52 -4.45 -1.64 -12.73
CA CYS A 52 -3.87 -1.79 -11.40
C CYS A 52 -2.82 -2.90 -11.35
N ALA A 53 -1.89 -2.78 -10.43
CA ALA A 53 -0.86 -3.78 -10.18
C ALA A 53 -0.34 -3.72 -8.75
N PHE A 54 0.28 -4.79 -8.28
CA PHE A 54 1.05 -4.80 -7.05
C PHE A 54 2.54 -4.70 -7.37
N MET A 55 3.23 -3.86 -6.61
CA MET A 55 4.65 -3.60 -6.82
C MET A 55 5.49 -4.80 -6.37
N ASP A 56 6.38 -5.29 -7.25
CA ASP A 56 7.39 -6.27 -6.89
C ASP A 56 8.58 -5.59 -6.20
N LEU A 57 9.50 -5.03 -6.97
CA LEU A 57 10.64 -4.29 -6.41
C LEU A 57 10.20 -2.91 -5.94
N TYR A 58 10.59 -2.54 -4.72
CA TYR A 58 10.22 -1.24 -4.17
C TYR A 58 10.88 -0.08 -4.92
N HIS A 59 10.03 0.80 -5.45
CA HIS A 59 10.47 2.09 -5.94
C HIS A 59 9.32 3.11 -5.88
N PRO A 60 9.49 4.31 -5.30
CA PRO A 60 8.39 5.27 -5.14
C PRO A 60 7.84 5.82 -6.46
N ARG A 61 8.61 5.73 -7.54
CA ARG A 61 8.20 6.16 -8.89
C ARG A 61 7.70 5.03 -9.79
N THR A 62 7.42 3.86 -9.22
CA THR A 62 6.88 2.72 -10.00
C THR A 62 5.55 3.09 -10.63
N VAL A 63 5.43 2.82 -11.93
CA VAL A 63 4.25 3.00 -12.77
C VAL A 63 4.07 1.73 -13.58
N TYR A 64 2.84 1.22 -13.64
CA TYR A 64 2.50 0.09 -14.51
C TYR A 64 1.54 0.49 -15.64
N SER A 65 0.63 1.42 -15.37
CA SER A 65 -0.37 1.82 -16.36
C SER A 65 0.26 2.35 -17.63
N SER A 66 -0.05 1.72 -18.77
CA SER A 66 0.48 2.09 -20.09
C SER A 66 0.08 3.50 -20.54
N ILE A 67 -1.03 4.04 -20.02
CA ILE A 67 -1.50 5.40 -20.31
C ILE A 67 -0.84 6.47 -19.47
N ASP A 68 -0.18 6.10 -18.36
CA ASP A 68 0.48 7.05 -17.45
C ASP A 68 1.95 7.30 -17.80
N GLN A 69 2.20 7.89 -18.96
CA GLN A 69 3.56 8.16 -19.44
C GLN A 69 4.34 9.17 -18.57
N LYS A 70 3.66 9.95 -17.74
CA LYS A 70 4.27 11.02 -16.91
C LYS A 70 4.40 10.63 -15.44
N GLY A 71 3.93 9.45 -15.05
CA GLY A 71 3.98 9.00 -13.67
C GLY A 71 3.02 9.76 -12.73
N ARG A 72 1.91 10.28 -13.28
CA ARG A 72 0.89 10.97 -12.48
C ARG A 72 0.38 10.06 -11.36
N TYR A 73 0.17 8.79 -11.67
CA TYR A 73 -0.35 7.77 -10.75
C TYR A 73 0.73 6.82 -10.23
N ALA A 74 2.01 7.24 -10.27
CA ALA A 74 3.09 6.49 -9.65
C ALA A 74 2.77 6.17 -8.18
N TYR A 75 3.29 5.06 -7.68
CA TYR A 75 3.05 4.59 -6.30
C TYR A 75 3.12 5.71 -5.26
N GLY A 76 4.21 6.48 -5.23
CA GLY A 76 4.41 7.56 -4.25
C GLY A 76 3.53 8.79 -4.48
N ASN A 77 2.90 8.94 -5.66
CA ASN A 77 2.04 10.08 -5.97
C ASN A 77 0.56 9.85 -5.59
N GLN A 78 0.17 8.63 -5.27
CA GLN A 78 -1.22 8.27 -5.00
C GLN A 78 -1.89 9.13 -3.90
N PRO A 79 -1.22 9.43 -2.76
CA PRO A 79 -1.82 10.30 -1.75
C PRO A 79 -2.11 11.71 -2.26
N GLN A 80 -1.20 12.28 -3.05
CA GLN A 80 -1.37 13.62 -3.61
C GLN A 80 -2.50 13.66 -4.64
N ILE A 81 -2.63 12.62 -5.46
CA ILE A 81 -3.72 12.51 -6.44
C ILE A 81 -5.07 12.31 -5.76
N ALA A 82 -5.14 11.53 -4.68
CA ALA A 82 -6.35 11.39 -3.87
C ALA A 82 -6.79 12.74 -3.29
N GLN A 83 -5.88 13.51 -2.72
CA GLN A 83 -6.18 14.86 -2.24
C GLN A 83 -6.67 15.77 -3.37
N TRP A 84 -6.06 15.71 -4.55
CA TRP A 84 -6.51 16.46 -5.72
C TRP A 84 -7.96 16.10 -6.10
N ASN A 85 -8.32 14.80 -6.09
CA ASN A 85 -9.69 14.36 -6.36
C ASN A 85 -10.68 14.88 -5.30
N LEU A 86 -10.28 14.87 -4.03
CA LEU A 86 -11.10 15.42 -2.94
C LEU A 86 -11.34 16.92 -3.10
N VAL A 87 -10.35 17.68 -3.59
CA VAL A 87 -10.53 19.09 -3.95
C VAL A 87 -11.57 19.25 -5.06
N ARG A 88 -11.58 18.36 -6.07
CA ARG A 88 -12.60 18.38 -7.13
C ARG A 88 -13.99 18.12 -6.56
N LEU A 89 -14.14 17.12 -5.68
CA LEU A 89 -15.40 16.87 -4.98
C LEU A 89 -15.84 18.07 -4.15
N ALA A 90 -14.96 18.62 -3.33
CA ALA A 90 -15.27 19.77 -2.48
C ALA A 90 -15.76 20.98 -3.30
N ALA A 91 -15.14 21.23 -4.47
CA ALA A 91 -15.56 22.31 -5.38
C ALA A 91 -17.01 22.13 -5.86
N THR A 92 -17.50 20.91 -6.05
CA THR A 92 -18.88 20.66 -6.44
C THR A 92 -19.89 20.86 -5.29
N LEU A 93 -19.39 20.79 -4.05
CA LEU A 93 -20.22 20.94 -2.84
C LEU A 93 -20.31 22.38 -2.33
N LEU A 94 -19.52 23.32 -2.85
CA LEU A 94 -19.48 24.70 -2.36
C LEU A 94 -20.87 25.34 -2.18
N PRO A 95 -21.82 25.24 -3.14
CA PRO A 95 -23.17 25.85 -2.98
C PRO A 95 -24.00 25.23 -1.85
N LEU A 96 -23.56 24.07 -1.33
CA LEU A 96 -24.26 23.33 -0.26
C LEU A 96 -23.57 23.51 1.11
N LEU A 97 -22.33 23.99 1.12
CA LEU A 97 -21.58 24.22 2.36
C LEU A 97 -21.97 25.52 3.04
N ALA A 98 -22.12 26.62 2.29
CA ALA A 98 -22.61 27.90 2.80
C ALA A 98 -23.29 28.71 1.69
N GLU A 99 -24.11 29.73 2.08
CA GLU A 99 -24.73 30.68 1.13
C GLU A 99 -23.68 31.67 0.61
N ASP A 100 -22.79 32.11 1.48
CA ASP A 100 -21.66 32.97 1.13
C ASP A 100 -20.52 32.15 0.53
N ASN A 101 -20.04 32.55 -0.65
CA ASN A 101 -19.01 31.81 -1.37
C ASN A 101 -17.67 31.74 -0.64
N ASP A 102 -17.25 32.82 0.02
CA ASP A 102 -15.96 32.86 0.73
C ASP A 102 -16.03 31.97 1.98
N ALA A 103 -17.16 31.96 2.68
CA ALA A 103 -17.42 31.04 3.77
C ALA A 103 -17.43 29.57 3.29
N ALA A 104 -18.07 29.28 2.15
CA ALA A 104 -18.09 27.93 1.58
C ALA A 104 -16.69 27.44 1.20
N VAL A 105 -15.88 28.29 0.56
CA VAL A 105 -14.49 27.97 0.21
C VAL A 105 -13.65 27.71 1.45
N LYS A 106 -13.80 28.53 2.49
CA LYS A 106 -13.10 28.34 3.77
C LYS A 106 -13.47 27.00 4.41
N GLU A 107 -14.75 26.66 4.50
CA GLU A 107 -15.19 25.36 5.04
C GLU A 107 -14.65 24.18 4.24
N ALA A 108 -14.66 24.28 2.90
CA ALA A 108 -14.10 23.26 2.03
C ALA A 108 -12.60 23.07 2.25
N GLN A 109 -11.84 24.18 2.34
CA GLN A 109 -10.39 24.14 2.57
C GLN A 109 -10.04 23.51 3.93
N GLU A 110 -10.76 23.91 4.99
CA GLU A 110 -10.60 23.32 6.33
C GLU A 110 -10.83 21.81 6.33
N ALA A 111 -11.83 21.33 5.56
CA ALA A 111 -12.03 19.90 5.40
C ALA A 111 -10.88 19.21 4.65
N ILE A 112 -10.43 19.77 3.52
CA ILE A 112 -9.35 19.20 2.70
C ILE A 112 -8.01 19.15 3.45
N ASP A 113 -7.73 20.12 4.29
CA ASP A 113 -6.49 20.17 5.08
C ASP A 113 -6.37 19.02 6.09
N GLU A 114 -7.51 18.41 6.50
CA GLU A 114 -7.52 17.22 7.36
C GLU A 114 -7.07 15.94 6.64
N PHE A 115 -7.09 15.90 5.28
CA PHE A 115 -6.68 14.69 4.54
C PHE A 115 -5.24 14.28 4.83
N ALA A 116 -4.30 15.21 4.74
CA ALA A 116 -2.88 14.90 4.94
C ALA A 116 -2.60 14.35 6.34
N LYS A 117 -3.27 14.89 7.35
CA LYS A 117 -3.18 14.44 8.74
C LYS A 117 -3.80 13.06 8.92
N ALA A 118 -5.00 12.83 8.39
CA ALA A 118 -5.70 11.54 8.48
C ALA A 118 -4.91 10.44 7.77
N PHE A 119 -4.42 10.71 6.53
CA PHE A 119 -3.55 9.81 5.79
C PHE A 119 -2.26 9.52 6.54
N GLY A 120 -1.54 10.55 6.99
CA GLY A 120 -0.27 10.41 7.72
C GLY A 120 -0.43 9.56 8.99
N THR A 121 -1.51 9.77 9.75
CA THR A 121 -1.84 8.98 10.94
C THR A 121 -2.11 7.51 10.58
N ALA A 122 -2.95 7.25 9.59
CA ALA A 122 -3.28 5.89 9.18
C ALA A 122 -2.06 5.14 8.60
N TYR A 123 -1.25 5.83 7.79
CA TYR A 123 -0.05 5.27 7.19
C TYR A 123 1.03 4.97 8.24
N ALA A 124 1.32 5.91 9.15
CA ALA A 124 2.29 5.71 10.23
C ALA A 124 1.87 4.55 11.15
N ALA A 125 0.60 4.47 11.53
CA ALA A 125 0.08 3.37 12.33
C ALA A 125 0.19 2.02 11.60
N GLY A 126 -0.02 2.01 10.28
CA GLY A 126 0.17 0.83 9.45
C GLY A 126 1.63 0.39 9.37
N LEU A 127 2.56 1.33 9.15
CA LEU A 127 4.01 1.05 9.13
C LEU A 127 4.50 0.53 10.47
N SER A 128 4.05 1.11 11.58
CA SER A 128 4.39 0.62 12.93
C SER A 128 4.00 -0.85 13.09
N ARG A 129 2.78 -1.22 12.69
CA ARG A 129 2.33 -2.63 12.73
C ARG A 129 3.16 -3.53 11.83
N LYS A 130 3.51 -3.08 10.62
CA LYS A 130 4.37 -3.82 9.69
C LYS A 130 5.76 -4.09 10.26
N LEU A 131 6.27 -3.15 11.05
CA LEU A 131 7.59 -3.24 11.71
C LEU A 131 7.54 -3.87 13.11
N GLY A 132 6.34 -4.27 13.59
CA GLY A 132 6.18 -4.89 14.91
C GLY A 132 6.30 -3.90 16.08
N LEU A 133 5.96 -2.63 15.86
CA LEU A 133 5.99 -1.57 16.85
C LEU A 133 4.58 -1.34 17.40
N PHE A 134 4.36 -1.67 18.65
CA PHE A 134 3.04 -1.57 19.32
C PHE A 134 2.82 -0.25 20.05
N GLN A 135 3.90 0.44 20.38
CA GLN A 135 3.89 1.76 21.01
C GLN A 135 4.50 2.79 20.05
N PRO A 136 3.72 3.30 19.05
CA PRO A 136 4.23 4.19 18.03
C PRO A 136 4.89 5.45 18.61
N ARG A 137 6.04 5.82 18.05
CA ARG A 137 6.78 7.04 18.39
C ARG A 137 7.01 7.89 17.14
N PRO A 138 7.24 9.20 17.29
CA PRO A 138 7.51 10.08 16.13
C PRO A 138 8.65 9.60 15.24
N ASP A 139 9.71 9.01 15.83
CA ASP A 139 10.90 8.57 15.11
C ASP A 139 10.71 7.24 14.35
N ASP A 140 9.64 6.49 14.61
CA ASP A 140 9.36 5.22 13.95
C ASP A 140 9.12 5.40 12.44
N LEU A 141 8.58 6.55 12.03
CA LEU A 141 8.40 6.87 10.62
C LEU A 141 9.75 7.04 9.91
N SER A 142 10.73 7.67 10.57
CA SER A 142 12.08 7.82 10.00
C SER A 142 12.80 6.48 9.86
N LEU A 143 12.56 5.55 10.79
CA LEU A 143 13.08 4.18 10.70
C LEU A 143 12.50 3.43 9.50
N ALA A 144 11.19 3.56 9.25
CA ALA A 144 10.54 2.98 8.07
C ALA A 144 11.05 3.61 6.76
N GLN A 145 11.22 4.94 6.73
CA GLN A 145 11.75 5.66 5.57
C GLN A 145 13.18 5.23 5.23
N ASP A 146 14.05 5.07 6.23
CA ASP A 146 15.41 4.57 5.99
C ASP A 146 15.42 3.13 5.43
N LEU A 147 14.48 2.27 5.82
CA LEU A 147 14.33 0.96 5.18
C LEU A 147 14.00 1.12 3.69
N PHE A 148 13.03 1.96 3.35
CA PHE A 148 12.65 2.23 1.96
C PHE A 148 13.79 2.80 1.14
N GLU A 149 14.57 3.73 1.69
CA GLU A 149 15.74 4.31 1.02
C GLU A 149 16.82 3.26 0.73
N ARG A 150 16.95 2.24 1.58
CA ARG A 150 17.87 1.11 1.35
C ARG A 150 17.31 0.08 0.38
N MET A 151 16.00 -0.11 0.32
CA MET A 151 15.36 -1.05 -0.61
C MET A 151 15.57 -0.62 -2.07
N VAL A 152 15.45 0.68 -2.39
CA VAL A 152 15.55 1.18 -3.78
C VAL A 152 16.86 0.76 -4.47
N PRO A 153 18.07 1.11 -3.97
CA PRO A 153 19.30 0.77 -4.65
C PRO A 153 19.62 -0.74 -4.62
N ASN A 154 18.97 -1.49 -3.72
CA ASN A 154 19.16 -2.92 -3.58
C ASN A 154 18.16 -3.77 -4.37
N GLY A 155 17.22 -3.17 -5.07
CA GLY A 155 16.20 -3.90 -5.82
C GLY A 155 15.40 -4.85 -4.94
N ALA A 156 15.10 -4.43 -3.70
CA ALA A 156 14.46 -5.30 -2.74
C ALA A 156 12.94 -5.41 -2.99
N ASP A 157 12.41 -6.64 -2.95
CA ASP A 157 10.98 -6.91 -3.12
C ASP A 157 10.18 -6.35 -1.94
N PHE A 158 9.15 -5.54 -2.25
CA PHE A 158 8.36 -4.85 -1.24
C PHE A 158 7.65 -5.83 -0.28
N THR A 159 6.93 -6.78 -0.82
CA THR A 159 6.14 -7.73 -0.03
C THR A 159 7.03 -8.68 0.77
N LEU A 160 8.05 -9.24 0.11
CA LEU A 160 8.94 -10.22 0.75
C LEU A 160 9.78 -9.62 1.87
N VAL A 161 10.28 -8.37 1.73
CA VAL A 161 11.02 -7.71 2.81
C VAL A 161 10.17 -7.66 4.07
N PHE A 162 8.97 -7.11 4.00
CA PHE A 162 8.10 -7.00 5.17
C PHE A 162 7.64 -8.37 5.71
N ARG A 163 7.38 -9.34 4.83
CA ARG A 163 7.02 -10.70 5.27
C ARG A 163 8.18 -11.39 6.00
N ARG A 164 9.41 -11.28 5.49
CA ARG A 164 10.60 -11.86 6.12
C ARG A 164 11.02 -11.14 7.40
N LEU A 165 10.73 -9.83 7.53
CA LEU A 165 10.93 -9.11 8.79
C LEU A 165 10.13 -9.72 9.94
N CYS A 166 8.99 -10.37 9.69
CA CYS A 166 8.24 -11.06 10.74
C CYS A 166 9.06 -12.17 11.42
N ASP A 167 9.90 -12.87 10.67
CA ASP A 167 10.78 -13.91 11.20
C ASP A 167 12.02 -13.28 11.86
N ALA A 168 12.59 -12.23 11.25
CA ALA A 168 13.73 -11.50 11.80
C ALA A 168 13.41 -10.75 13.11
N ALA A 169 12.13 -10.45 13.38
CA ALA A 169 11.70 -9.84 14.64
C ALA A 169 11.86 -10.79 15.83
N ALA A 170 11.86 -12.10 15.61
CA ALA A 170 12.07 -13.08 16.66
C ALA A 170 13.55 -13.20 17.09
N GLY A 171 14.48 -12.87 16.20
CA GLY A 171 15.91 -12.91 16.48
C GLY A 171 16.77 -12.90 15.20
N PRO A 172 18.11 -12.81 15.36
CA PRO A 172 19.05 -12.75 14.22
C PRO A 172 19.03 -14.00 13.34
N GLU A 173 18.51 -15.11 13.80
CA GLU A 173 18.33 -16.34 13.01
C GLU A 173 17.34 -16.17 11.85
N GLY A 174 16.46 -15.17 11.90
CA GLY A 174 15.57 -14.80 10.79
C GLY A 174 16.21 -13.89 9.73
N ASP A 175 17.37 -13.29 10.01
CA ASP A 175 18.04 -12.34 9.12
C ASP A 175 18.41 -12.89 7.75
N PRO A 176 18.91 -14.13 7.61
CA PRO A 176 19.27 -14.66 6.30
C PRO A 176 18.14 -14.55 5.28
N GLY A 177 16.88 -14.71 5.71
CA GLY A 177 15.72 -14.58 4.84
C GLY A 177 15.54 -13.17 4.27
N VAL A 178 15.84 -12.13 5.06
CA VAL A 178 15.75 -10.73 4.60
C VAL A 178 16.99 -10.35 3.79
N ARG A 179 18.18 -10.72 4.27
CA ARG A 179 19.47 -10.41 3.65
C ARG A 179 19.56 -10.83 2.18
N THR A 180 18.97 -11.98 1.83
CA THR A 180 18.94 -12.49 0.45
C THR A 180 18.10 -11.63 -0.50
N LEU A 181 17.27 -10.72 0.01
CA LEU A 181 16.46 -9.81 -0.79
C LEU A 181 17.18 -8.51 -1.15
N PHE A 182 18.36 -8.27 -0.57
CA PHE A 182 19.16 -7.07 -0.81
C PHE A 182 20.41 -7.45 -1.64
N ALA A 183 20.69 -6.67 -2.69
CA ALA A 183 21.92 -6.84 -3.47
C ALA A 183 23.17 -6.64 -2.61
N ASP A 184 23.13 -5.69 -1.66
CA ASP A 184 24.10 -5.54 -0.57
C ASP A 184 23.44 -5.90 0.78
N PRO A 185 23.67 -7.10 1.33
CA PRO A 185 23.13 -7.48 2.63
C PRO A 185 23.56 -6.57 3.79
N GLY A 186 24.69 -5.86 3.68
CA GLY A 186 25.16 -4.91 4.69
C GLY A 186 24.23 -3.71 4.83
N ALA A 187 23.51 -3.34 3.77
CA ALA A 187 22.49 -2.30 3.83
C ALA A 187 21.36 -2.68 4.80
N PHE A 188 20.92 -3.94 4.80
CA PHE A 188 19.95 -4.45 5.77
C PHE A 188 20.54 -4.48 7.19
N ASP A 189 21.75 -5.02 7.37
CA ASP A 189 22.34 -5.20 8.70
C ASP A 189 22.43 -3.90 9.50
N GLY A 190 22.87 -2.83 8.85
CA GLY A 190 22.97 -1.52 9.48
C GLY A 190 21.61 -0.92 9.89
N TRP A 191 20.55 -1.25 9.17
CA TRP A 191 19.18 -0.88 9.53
C TRP A 191 18.63 -1.79 10.64
N ALA A 192 18.80 -3.09 10.52
CA ALA A 192 18.28 -4.09 11.44
C ALA A 192 18.76 -3.90 12.87
N ALA A 193 20.01 -3.44 13.07
CA ALA A 193 20.55 -3.14 14.39
C ALA A 193 19.74 -2.05 15.11
N ARG A 194 19.36 -0.97 14.42
CA ARG A 194 18.56 0.11 14.97
C ARG A 194 17.11 -0.33 15.20
N TRP A 195 16.54 -1.06 14.26
CA TRP A 195 15.20 -1.62 14.39
C TRP A 195 15.08 -2.55 15.60
N ARG A 196 16.04 -3.48 15.81
CA ARG A 196 16.05 -4.35 16.99
C ARG A 196 16.21 -3.59 18.28
N HIS A 197 17.05 -2.57 18.31
CA HIS A 197 17.17 -1.71 19.49
C HIS A 197 15.79 -1.09 19.83
N ARG A 198 15.09 -0.60 18.82
CA ARG A 198 13.75 -0.02 18.99
C ARG A 198 12.72 -1.08 19.44
N LEU A 199 12.76 -2.30 18.90
CA LEU A 199 11.90 -3.41 19.36
C LEU A 199 12.14 -3.78 20.82
N ALA A 200 13.40 -3.82 21.24
CA ALA A 200 13.79 -4.18 22.60
C ALA A 200 13.27 -3.17 23.66
N GLU A 201 13.10 -1.92 23.29
CA GLU A 201 12.55 -0.89 24.20
C GLU A 201 11.07 -1.10 24.55
N GLU A 202 10.35 -1.93 23.82
CA GLU A 202 8.93 -2.22 24.08
C GLU A 202 8.70 -3.42 25.01
N GLY A 203 9.70 -4.29 25.17
CA GLY A 203 9.65 -5.42 26.11
C GLY A 203 8.62 -6.52 25.79
N GLU A 204 8.04 -6.50 24.58
CA GLU A 204 7.03 -7.47 24.13
C GLU A 204 7.66 -8.84 23.79
N GLU A 205 6.88 -9.92 23.99
CA GLU A 205 7.31 -11.26 23.60
C GLU A 205 7.43 -11.39 22.05
N SER A 206 8.52 -12.02 21.61
CA SER A 206 8.86 -12.17 20.20
C SER A 206 7.78 -12.95 19.40
N THR A 207 7.09 -13.89 20.03
CA THR A 207 6.03 -14.71 19.39
C THR A 207 4.78 -13.89 19.08
N GLU A 208 4.33 -13.07 20.03
CA GLU A 208 3.18 -12.17 19.84
C GLU A 208 3.47 -11.14 18.75
N ARG A 209 4.66 -10.53 18.82
CA ARG A 209 5.13 -9.60 17.79
C ARG A 209 5.12 -10.21 16.40
N ARG A 210 5.71 -11.40 16.24
CA ARG A 210 5.74 -12.12 14.96
C ARG A 210 4.32 -12.36 14.42
N SER A 211 3.40 -12.81 15.26
CA SER A 211 2.00 -13.04 14.88
C SER A 211 1.32 -11.76 14.42
N ALA A 212 1.45 -10.66 15.17
CA ALA A 212 0.88 -9.37 14.82
C ALA A 212 1.49 -8.79 13.52
N MET A 213 2.80 -8.94 13.33
CA MET A 213 3.46 -8.55 12.08
C MET A 213 2.95 -9.35 10.89
N ARG A 214 2.74 -10.67 11.03
CA ARG A 214 2.19 -11.51 9.97
C ARG A 214 0.78 -11.10 9.58
N ALA A 215 -0.04 -10.69 10.53
CA ALA A 215 -1.38 -10.15 10.28
C ALA A 215 -1.37 -8.78 9.55
N ALA A 216 -0.24 -8.05 9.59
CA ALA A 216 -0.06 -6.77 8.91
C ALA A 216 0.72 -6.87 7.58
N ASN A 217 1.42 -7.99 7.36
CA ASN A 217 2.30 -8.21 6.21
C ASN A 217 1.82 -9.43 5.42
N PRO A 218 1.21 -9.25 4.23
CA PRO A 218 0.71 -10.36 3.46
C PRO A 218 1.85 -11.31 3.05
N ALA A 219 1.55 -12.61 3.04
CA ALA A 219 2.42 -13.64 2.46
C ALA A 219 2.27 -13.68 0.93
N PHE A 220 1.08 -13.37 0.44
CA PHE A 220 0.71 -13.43 -0.96
C PHE A 220 0.12 -12.10 -1.44
N ILE A 221 0.48 -11.73 -2.64
CA ILE A 221 -0.14 -10.67 -3.45
C ILE A 221 -0.45 -11.25 -4.82
N PRO A 222 -1.37 -10.68 -5.59
CA PRO A 222 -1.55 -11.07 -7.00
C PRO A 222 -0.34 -10.57 -7.81
N ARG A 223 0.74 -11.37 -7.83
CA ARG A 223 1.94 -11.06 -8.58
C ARG A 223 1.59 -10.82 -10.05
N ASN A 224 2.06 -9.74 -10.64
CA ASN A 224 1.67 -9.32 -11.99
C ASN A 224 1.92 -10.41 -13.05
N HIS A 225 3.03 -11.15 -12.96
CA HIS A 225 3.33 -12.25 -13.88
C HIS A 225 2.37 -13.43 -13.74
N LEU A 226 1.84 -13.70 -12.54
CA LEU A 226 0.83 -14.75 -12.33
C LEU A 226 -0.55 -14.30 -12.82
N VAL A 227 -0.86 -13.01 -12.68
CA VAL A 227 -2.09 -12.42 -13.27
C VAL A 227 -2.03 -12.53 -14.79
N GLU A 228 -0.89 -12.19 -15.42
CA GLU A 228 -0.69 -12.32 -16.85
C GLU A 228 -0.79 -13.78 -17.33
N GLU A 229 -0.16 -14.73 -16.60
CA GLU A 229 -0.31 -16.17 -16.85
C GLU A 229 -1.78 -16.60 -16.84
N THR A 230 -2.53 -16.10 -15.86
CA THR A 230 -3.96 -16.39 -15.70
C THR A 230 -4.78 -15.87 -16.89
N ILE A 231 -4.50 -14.64 -17.34
CA ILE A 231 -5.16 -14.02 -18.50
C ILE A 231 -4.85 -14.80 -19.78
N ILE A 232 -3.58 -15.13 -19.99
CA ILE A 232 -3.12 -15.87 -21.19
C ILE A 232 -3.80 -17.24 -21.26
N ALA A 233 -3.84 -18.01 -20.16
CA ALA A 233 -4.48 -19.32 -20.12
C ALA A 233 -5.99 -19.23 -20.41
N ALA A 234 -6.67 -18.27 -19.80
CA ALA A 234 -8.10 -18.07 -19.99
C ALA A 234 -8.44 -17.66 -21.44
N VAL A 235 -7.67 -16.74 -22.03
CA VAL A 235 -7.95 -16.18 -23.36
C VAL A 235 -7.57 -17.17 -24.49
N ASN A 236 -6.41 -17.81 -24.39
CA ASN A 236 -5.88 -18.63 -25.48
C ASN A 236 -6.40 -20.08 -25.44
N ASP A 237 -6.54 -20.64 -24.23
CA ASP A 237 -6.81 -22.07 -24.04
C ASP A 237 -8.18 -22.33 -23.42
N GLY A 238 -8.91 -21.29 -22.95
CA GLY A 238 -10.14 -21.44 -22.18
C GLY A 238 -9.91 -22.10 -20.81
N ASP A 239 -8.66 -22.11 -20.33
CA ASP A 239 -8.27 -22.73 -19.06
C ASP A 239 -8.32 -21.69 -17.92
N PHE A 240 -9.28 -21.86 -17.04
CA PHE A 240 -9.47 -21.03 -15.84
C PHE A 240 -8.77 -21.59 -14.61
N SER A 241 -8.10 -22.74 -14.66
CA SER A 241 -7.46 -23.35 -13.50
C SER A 241 -6.37 -22.48 -12.84
N PRO A 242 -5.54 -21.70 -13.58
CA PRO A 242 -4.62 -20.76 -12.96
C PRO A 242 -5.33 -19.62 -12.20
N PHE A 243 -6.46 -19.15 -12.74
CA PHE A 243 -7.30 -18.13 -12.07
C PHE A 243 -7.88 -18.67 -10.76
N GLU A 244 -8.49 -19.86 -10.77
CA GLU A 244 -9.06 -20.50 -9.59
C GLU A 244 -7.99 -20.76 -8.52
N GLY A 245 -6.79 -21.18 -8.93
CA GLY A 245 -5.64 -21.35 -8.06
C GLY A 245 -5.20 -20.05 -7.40
N LEU A 246 -5.07 -18.97 -8.19
CA LEU A 246 -4.71 -17.65 -7.69
C LEU A 246 -5.78 -17.10 -6.72
N LEU A 247 -7.06 -17.23 -7.09
CA LEU A 247 -8.18 -16.81 -6.25
C LEU A 247 -8.21 -17.56 -4.91
N SER A 248 -7.97 -18.88 -4.93
CA SER A 248 -7.89 -19.70 -3.73
C SER A 248 -6.80 -19.24 -2.78
N VAL A 249 -5.60 -18.96 -3.30
CA VAL A 249 -4.47 -18.46 -2.50
C VAL A 249 -4.75 -17.08 -1.91
N LEU A 250 -5.35 -16.20 -2.69
CA LEU A 250 -5.64 -14.81 -2.30
C LEU A 250 -6.87 -14.68 -1.39
N SER A 251 -7.62 -15.75 -1.14
CA SER A 251 -8.71 -15.74 -0.16
C SER A 251 -8.19 -15.57 1.28
N GLU A 252 -6.96 -16.05 1.56
CA GLU A 252 -6.28 -15.92 2.85
C GLU A 252 -4.83 -15.39 2.67
N PRO A 253 -4.65 -14.14 2.22
CA PRO A 253 -3.35 -13.66 1.73
C PRO A 253 -2.33 -13.43 2.84
N TYR A 254 -2.74 -13.44 4.11
CA TYR A 254 -1.87 -13.26 5.28
C TYR A 254 -1.41 -14.58 5.90
N GLU A 255 -2.06 -15.69 5.56
CA GLU A 255 -1.71 -17.00 6.09
C GLU A 255 -0.54 -17.63 5.32
N ASP A 256 0.30 -18.39 6.02
CA ASP A 256 1.34 -19.19 5.37
C ASP A 256 0.69 -20.43 4.74
N GLN A 257 0.82 -20.59 3.43
CA GLN A 257 0.25 -21.70 2.67
C GLN A 257 1.38 -22.47 1.95
N PRO A 258 2.05 -23.43 2.61
CA PRO A 258 3.25 -24.10 2.09
C PRO A 258 3.05 -24.82 0.75
N ALA A 259 1.82 -25.28 0.47
CA ALA A 259 1.48 -25.94 -0.79
C ALA A 259 1.49 -24.99 -1.99
N PHE A 260 1.41 -23.67 -1.75
CA PHE A 260 1.29 -22.63 -2.76
C PHE A 260 2.55 -21.76 -2.91
N LYS A 261 3.72 -22.32 -2.61
CA LYS A 261 5.00 -21.59 -2.64
C LYS A 261 5.23 -20.84 -3.95
N ARG A 262 4.82 -21.39 -5.12
CA ARG A 262 4.98 -20.72 -6.43
C ARG A 262 4.35 -19.32 -6.48
N TYR A 263 3.31 -19.06 -5.68
CA TYR A 263 2.62 -17.77 -5.67
C TYR A 263 3.31 -16.70 -4.81
N VAL A 264 4.31 -17.11 -4.02
CA VAL A 264 5.16 -16.19 -3.23
C VAL A 264 6.31 -15.65 -4.07
N ASP A 265 6.85 -16.47 -4.98
CA ASP A 265 8.08 -16.19 -5.70
C ASP A 265 7.92 -14.95 -6.61
N PRO A 266 8.91 -14.03 -6.62
CA PRO A 266 8.91 -12.89 -7.54
C PRO A 266 9.10 -13.36 -8.98
N PRO A 267 8.76 -12.49 -9.98
CA PRO A 267 8.98 -12.83 -11.38
C PRO A 267 10.44 -13.06 -11.71
N ARG A 268 10.72 -14.04 -12.57
CA ARG A 268 12.02 -14.12 -13.25
C ARG A 268 12.20 -12.92 -14.20
N PRO A 269 13.41 -12.57 -14.62
CA PRO A 269 13.65 -11.43 -15.50
C PRO A 269 12.81 -11.45 -16.80
N ASP A 270 12.53 -12.65 -17.34
CA ASP A 270 11.71 -12.88 -18.52
C ASP A 270 10.20 -12.77 -18.28
N GLN A 271 9.77 -12.76 -17.03
CA GLN A 271 8.37 -12.69 -16.61
C GLN A 271 7.95 -11.31 -16.08
N VAL A 272 8.89 -10.37 -15.97
CA VAL A 272 8.60 -9.04 -15.41
C VAL A 272 7.59 -8.31 -16.29
N VAL A 273 6.40 -8.05 -15.74
CA VAL A 273 5.38 -7.23 -16.39
C VAL A 273 5.76 -5.77 -16.30
N GLN A 274 6.03 -5.15 -17.43
CA GLN A 274 6.47 -3.76 -17.52
C GLN A 274 5.30 -2.78 -17.55
N GLN A 275 4.15 -3.18 -18.11
CA GLN A 275 2.98 -2.34 -18.28
C GLN A 275 1.69 -3.14 -18.12
N THR A 276 0.68 -2.48 -17.57
CA THR A 276 -0.68 -2.97 -17.48
C THR A 276 -1.60 -2.10 -18.34
N PHE A 277 -2.68 -2.69 -18.83
CA PHE A 277 -3.58 -2.06 -19.78
C PHE A 277 -4.99 -2.00 -19.24
N CYS A 278 -5.69 -0.89 -19.50
CA CYS A 278 -7.12 -0.80 -19.34
C CYS A 278 -7.77 -1.23 -20.67
N GLY A 279 -8.67 -2.18 -20.65
CA GLY A 279 -9.36 -2.69 -21.84
C GLY A 279 -10.50 -1.80 -22.35
N THR A 280 -10.62 -0.55 -21.85
CA THR A 280 -11.67 0.41 -22.22
C THR A 280 -11.10 1.56 -23.02
#